data_19945cb4a55b035829fe6491d272ef77
#
_entry.id   19945cb4a55b035829fe6491d272ef77
#
_cell.length_a   1.000
_cell.length_b   1.000
_cell.length_c   1.000
_cell.angle_alpha   90.00
_cell.angle_beta   90.00
_cell.angle_gamma   90.00
#
_symmetry.space_group_name_H-M   'P 1'
#
loop_
_entity.id
_entity.type
_entity.pdbx_description
1 polymer ?
#
loop_
_entity_poly.entity_id
_entity_poly.type
_entity_poly.pdbx_seq_one_letter_code
_entity_poly.pdbx_strand_id
1 'polypeptide(L)'
;MSEETLPGVEVDRTQRIVLHVDMDCFYASCERLREPALRGEPVVVGMGYESGATFGAVATASYEARAYGVESAQPISQALERLPRVDAGDGEDDSPTETTAEERGYYRPVDLEFYRSVAASVKEILHDCADVVREVSIDEAYLDVTDRTSW
;
A
#
# COMPACT_ATOMS: atom_id res chain seq x y z
N MET A 1 -46.72 4.21 -13.05
CA MET A 1 -46.38 4.65 -11.69
C MET A 1 -45.89 6.08 -11.77
N SER A 2 -46.66 6.98 -11.22
CA SER A 2 -46.26 8.39 -11.14
C SER A 2 -45.24 8.53 -10.03
N GLU A 3 -44.03 8.93 -10.35
CA GLU A 3 -43.09 9.40 -9.35
C GLU A 3 -43.65 10.67 -8.74
N GLU A 4 -44.21 10.59 -7.54
CA GLU A 4 -44.57 11.75 -6.74
C GLU A 4 -43.26 12.41 -6.26
N THR A 5 -42.78 13.34 -7.08
CA THR A 5 -41.74 14.26 -6.67
C THR A 5 -42.41 15.28 -5.73
N LEU A 6 -41.93 15.39 -4.51
CA LEU A 6 -42.37 16.40 -3.56
C LEU A 6 -42.19 17.79 -4.19
N PRO A 7 -43.25 18.68 -4.13
CA PRO A 7 -43.17 20.02 -4.71
C PRO A 7 -42.04 20.81 -4.01
N GLY A 8 -41.09 21.30 -4.80
CA GLY A 8 -39.98 22.11 -4.33
C GLY A 8 -38.65 21.40 -4.11
N VAL A 9 -38.57 20.08 -4.38
CA VAL A 9 -37.31 19.37 -4.47
C VAL A 9 -36.93 19.24 -5.94
N GLU A 10 -36.08 20.13 -6.42
CA GLU A 10 -35.35 19.85 -7.67
C GLU A 10 -34.42 18.70 -7.39
N VAL A 11 -34.77 17.52 -7.90
CA VAL A 11 -33.83 16.41 -7.94
C VAL A 11 -32.73 16.82 -8.92
N ASP A 12 -31.60 17.23 -8.38
CA ASP A 12 -30.43 17.50 -9.20
C ASP A 12 -30.04 16.18 -9.92
N ARG A 13 -30.43 16.10 -11.20
CA ARG A 13 -30.14 14.95 -12.06
C ARG A 13 -28.66 14.88 -12.47
N THR A 14 -27.84 15.78 -11.95
CA THR A 14 -26.38 15.81 -12.13
C THR A 14 -25.65 15.21 -10.92
N GLN A 15 -26.14 14.08 -10.41
CA GLN A 15 -25.38 13.35 -9.40
C GLN A 15 -24.12 12.78 -10.05
N ARG A 16 -22.99 13.29 -9.60
CA ARG A 16 -21.67 12.78 -10.01
C ARG A 16 -21.37 11.49 -9.27
N ILE A 17 -20.89 10.51 -10.03
CA ILE A 17 -20.41 9.25 -9.46
C ILE A 17 -18.90 9.29 -9.50
N VAL A 18 -18.30 9.34 -8.33
CA VAL A 18 -16.86 9.44 -8.15
C VAL A 18 -16.37 8.24 -7.37
N LEU A 19 -15.39 7.54 -7.94
CA LEU A 19 -14.68 6.47 -7.26
C LEU A 19 -13.41 7.01 -6.66
N HIS A 20 -13.15 6.64 -5.42
CA HIS A 20 -11.87 6.86 -4.77
C HIS A 20 -11.06 5.55 -4.81
N VAL A 21 -9.92 5.59 -5.46
CA VAL A 21 -9.01 4.46 -5.55
C VAL A 21 -7.78 4.74 -4.70
N ASP A 22 -7.52 3.85 -3.76
CA ASP A 22 -6.34 3.85 -2.91
C ASP A 22 -5.70 2.46 -2.97
N MET A 23 -4.44 2.38 -3.37
CA MET A 23 -3.77 1.10 -3.52
C MET A 23 -3.28 0.59 -2.16
N ASP A 24 -3.64 -0.63 -1.83
CA ASP A 24 -3.34 -1.27 -0.55
C ASP A 24 -1.85 -1.50 -0.33
N CYS A 25 -1.32 -1.00 0.79
CA CYS A 25 0.06 -1.20 1.19
C CYS A 25 1.02 -1.04 0.00
N PHE A 26 0.88 0.07 -0.73
CA PHE A 26 1.38 0.16 -2.11
C PHE A 26 2.87 -0.17 -2.24
N TYR A 27 3.72 0.39 -1.39
CA TYR A 27 5.16 0.13 -1.48
C TYR A 27 5.49 -1.33 -1.16
N ALA A 28 4.85 -1.92 -0.18
CA ALA A 28 5.00 -3.35 0.12
C ALA A 28 4.51 -4.21 -1.04
N SER A 29 3.41 -3.84 -1.68
CA SER A 29 2.87 -4.52 -2.86
C SER A 29 3.83 -4.43 -4.04
N CYS A 30 4.49 -3.29 -4.24
CA CYS A 30 5.53 -3.13 -5.26
C CYS A 30 6.73 -4.05 -5.00
N GLU A 31 7.18 -4.15 -3.75
CA GLU A 31 8.27 -5.05 -3.39
C GLU A 31 7.91 -6.52 -3.67
N ARG A 32 6.65 -6.90 -3.46
CA ARG A 32 6.13 -8.23 -3.77
C ARG A 32 6.08 -8.53 -5.28
N LEU A 33 5.93 -7.50 -6.11
CA LEU A 33 6.04 -7.66 -7.57
C LEU A 33 7.47 -8.01 -7.99
N ARG A 34 8.45 -7.36 -7.37
CA ARG A 34 9.86 -7.57 -7.61
C ARG A 34 10.38 -8.87 -6.99
N GLU A 35 9.89 -9.21 -5.80
CA GLU A 35 10.22 -10.40 -5.04
C GLU A 35 8.95 -11.20 -4.70
N PRO A 36 8.46 -12.08 -5.58
CA PRO A 36 7.24 -12.84 -5.33
C PRO A 36 7.24 -13.72 -4.08
N ALA A 37 8.43 -14.09 -3.59
CA ALA A 37 8.58 -14.83 -2.33
C ALA A 37 8.08 -14.05 -1.10
N LEU A 38 7.95 -12.71 -1.19
CA LEU A 38 7.41 -11.87 -0.13
C LEU A 38 5.88 -11.90 -0.02
N ARG A 39 5.19 -12.57 -0.92
CA ARG A 39 3.72 -12.68 -0.88
C ARG A 39 3.28 -13.47 0.34
N GLY A 40 2.36 -12.87 1.11
CA GLY A 40 1.87 -13.44 2.35
C GLY A 40 2.80 -13.29 3.55
N GLU A 41 4.00 -12.77 3.35
CA GLU A 41 4.98 -12.53 4.41
C GLU A 41 4.87 -11.10 4.96
N PRO A 42 5.25 -10.86 6.22
CA PRO A 42 5.35 -9.52 6.76
C PRO A 42 6.44 -8.72 6.03
N VAL A 43 6.06 -7.58 5.45
CA VAL A 43 6.97 -6.69 4.72
C VAL A 43 6.92 -5.29 5.31
N VAL A 44 8.08 -4.72 5.57
CA VAL A 44 8.25 -3.35 6.08
C VAL A 44 9.15 -2.59 5.10
N VAL A 45 8.62 -1.50 4.57
CA VAL A 45 9.39 -0.59 3.71
C VAL A 45 9.80 0.62 4.54
N GLY A 46 11.09 0.88 4.64
CA GLY A 46 11.65 1.96 5.44
C GLY A 46 12.17 3.12 4.61
N MET A 47 11.82 4.34 5.04
CA MET A 47 12.37 5.59 4.50
C MET A 47 13.56 6.02 5.34
N GLY A 48 14.66 6.42 4.67
CA GLY A 48 15.93 6.67 5.37
C GLY A 48 16.54 5.40 5.99
N TYR A 49 16.07 4.26 5.56
CA TYR A 49 16.51 2.95 5.99
C TYR A 49 17.47 2.36 4.96
N GLU A 50 18.52 1.73 5.43
CA GLU A 50 19.44 0.92 4.64
C GLU A 50 19.41 -0.52 5.12
N SER A 51 19.66 -1.46 4.22
CA SER A 51 19.66 -2.89 4.57
C SER A 51 20.60 -3.18 5.75
N GLY A 52 20.06 -3.83 6.78
CA GLY A 52 20.79 -4.13 8.01
C GLY A 52 20.83 -3.01 9.04
N ALA A 53 20.31 -1.82 8.75
CA ALA A 53 20.30 -0.68 9.66
C ALA A 53 19.19 -0.77 10.73
N THR A 54 19.31 0.06 11.75
CA THR A 54 18.31 0.23 12.82
C THR A 54 17.67 1.62 12.83
N PHE A 55 18.05 2.48 11.90
CA PHE A 55 17.54 3.84 11.75
C PHE A 55 16.59 3.96 10.56
N GLY A 56 15.86 5.05 10.51
CA GLY A 56 14.84 5.35 9.52
C GLY A 56 13.44 5.24 10.11
N ALA A 57 12.44 5.45 9.27
CA ALA A 57 11.04 5.37 9.63
C ALA A 57 10.28 4.41 8.71
N VAL A 58 9.26 3.77 9.22
CA VAL A 58 8.36 2.93 8.41
C VAL A 58 7.58 3.83 7.44
N ALA A 59 7.78 3.62 6.15
CA ALA A 59 6.97 4.25 5.12
C ALA A 59 5.68 3.47 4.88
N THR A 60 5.77 2.15 4.78
CA THR A 60 4.63 1.25 4.60
C THR A 60 4.90 -0.07 5.30
N ALA A 61 3.89 -0.60 5.96
CA ALA A 61 3.88 -1.95 6.50
C ALA A 61 2.76 -2.76 5.86
N SER A 62 3.04 -3.99 5.46
CA SER A 62 2.01 -4.91 5.00
C SER A 62 1.01 -5.25 6.11
N TYR A 63 -0.15 -5.77 5.77
CA TYR A 63 -1.15 -6.18 6.78
C TYR A 63 -0.59 -7.23 7.73
N GLU A 64 0.23 -8.15 7.23
CA GLU A 64 0.91 -9.17 8.03
C GLU A 64 1.86 -8.53 9.04
N ALA A 65 2.61 -7.49 8.63
CA ALA A 65 3.47 -6.74 9.54
C ALA A 65 2.67 -5.91 10.56
N ARG A 66 1.56 -5.33 10.16
CA ARG A 66 0.67 -4.57 11.05
C ARG A 66 0.08 -5.43 12.15
N ALA A 67 -0.12 -6.72 11.91
CA ALA A 67 -0.59 -7.67 12.92
C ALA A 67 0.38 -7.81 14.10
N TYR A 68 1.66 -7.51 13.91
CA TYR A 68 2.68 -7.45 14.96
C TYR A 68 2.83 -6.05 15.59
N GLY A 69 2.00 -5.09 15.18
CA GLY A 69 2.02 -3.72 15.70
C GLY A 69 3.00 -2.79 14.99
N VAL A 70 3.45 -3.13 13.78
CA VAL A 70 4.24 -2.24 12.94
C VAL A 70 3.31 -1.30 12.18
N GLU A 71 3.58 0.00 12.26
CA GLU A 71 2.75 1.06 11.68
C GLU A 71 3.58 2.05 10.89
N SER A 72 2.95 2.73 9.94
CA SER A 72 3.57 3.84 9.20
C SER A 72 4.01 4.97 10.14
N ALA A 73 5.09 5.65 9.79
CA ALA A 73 5.75 6.69 10.55
C ALA A 73 6.45 6.23 11.85
N GLN A 74 6.35 4.98 12.22
CA GLN A 74 7.05 4.40 13.36
C GLN A 74 8.56 4.36 13.09
N PRO A 75 9.42 4.63 14.09
CA PRO A 75 10.86 4.39 13.95
C PRO A 75 11.17 2.93 13.61
N ILE A 76 12.11 2.70 12.73
CA ILE A 76 12.54 1.33 12.35
C ILE A 76 13.02 0.56 13.58
N SER A 77 13.74 1.21 14.50
CA SER A 77 14.19 0.58 15.74
C SER A 77 13.03 0.01 16.56
N GLN A 78 11.91 0.73 16.61
CA GLN A 78 10.70 0.27 17.30
C GLN A 78 10.00 -0.87 16.54
N ALA A 79 9.94 -0.77 15.22
CA ALA A 79 9.40 -1.84 14.39
C ALA A 79 10.17 -3.15 14.57
N LEU A 80 11.49 -3.07 14.62
CA LEU A 80 12.37 -4.23 14.84
C LEU A 80 12.18 -4.90 16.20
N GLU A 81 11.81 -4.14 17.25
CA GLU A 81 11.47 -4.70 18.55
C GLU A 81 10.19 -5.55 18.50
N ARG A 82 9.24 -5.16 17.65
CA ARG A 82 7.95 -5.85 17.49
C ARG A 82 8.00 -6.99 16.48
N LEU A 83 8.79 -6.80 15.44
CA LEU A 83 8.93 -7.73 14.32
C LEU A 83 10.41 -7.79 13.92
N PRO A 84 11.18 -8.74 14.46
CA PRO A 84 12.57 -8.91 14.10
C PRO A 84 12.77 -9.17 12.62
N ARG A 85 13.92 -8.76 12.11
CA ARG A 85 14.29 -8.93 10.72
C ARG A 85 14.60 -10.39 10.39
N VAL A 86 14.12 -10.82 9.22
CA VAL A 86 14.69 -12.01 8.59
C VAL A 86 16.08 -11.61 8.11
N ASP A 87 17.12 -12.17 8.74
CA ASP A 87 18.47 -11.97 8.29
C ASP A 87 18.62 -12.57 6.89
N ALA A 88 19.04 -11.75 5.94
CA ALA A 88 19.56 -12.26 4.68
C ALA A 88 20.80 -13.07 5.06
N GLY A 89 20.67 -14.37 5.04
CA GLY A 89 21.70 -15.27 5.53
C GLY A 89 23.05 -15.00 4.88
N ASP A 90 23.91 -14.37 5.66
CA ASP A 90 25.34 -14.45 5.51
C ASP A 90 25.89 -14.99 6.82
N GLY A 91 26.20 -16.26 6.82
CA GLY A 91 27.13 -16.84 7.77
C GLY A 91 26.47 -17.50 8.96
N GLU A 92 26.59 -18.77 8.92
CA GLU A 92 27.00 -19.61 10.01
C GLU A 92 27.04 -18.90 11.38
N ASP A 93 25.89 -18.74 12.00
CA ASP A 93 25.82 -18.79 13.44
C ASP A 93 24.78 -19.85 13.81
N ASP A 94 25.27 -20.99 14.11
CA ASP A 94 24.58 -22.19 14.53
C ASP A 94 24.13 -22.00 16.01
N SER A 95 23.45 -20.93 16.27
CA SER A 95 22.77 -20.73 17.54
C SER A 95 21.28 -20.96 17.35
N PRO A 96 20.72 -22.01 17.93
CA PRO A 96 19.28 -22.18 17.97
C PRO A 96 18.69 -21.17 18.95
N THR A 97 18.53 -19.94 18.52
CA THR A 97 17.53 -19.08 19.13
C THR A 97 16.20 -19.58 18.60
N GLU A 98 15.43 -20.17 19.46
CA GLU A 98 14.05 -20.59 19.27
C GLU A 98 13.14 -19.35 19.02
N THR A 99 13.41 -18.63 17.93
CA THR A 99 12.45 -17.69 17.37
C THR A 99 11.88 -18.40 16.16
N THR A 100 10.68 -18.90 16.29
CA THR A 100 9.94 -19.54 15.20
C THR A 100 9.99 -18.65 13.98
N ALA A 101 10.25 -19.22 12.81
CA ALA A 101 10.33 -18.51 11.53
C ALA A 101 9.07 -17.68 11.20
N GLU A 102 8.03 -17.80 12.00
CA GLU A 102 6.73 -17.14 11.84
C GLU A 102 6.68 -15.72 12.40
N GLU A 103 7.69 -15.26 13.18
CA GLU A 103 7.69 -13.97 13.85
C GLU A 103 8.73 -13.00 13.29
N ARG A 104 9.10 -13.13 12.03
CA ARG A 104 10.11 -12.28 11.39
C ARG A 104 9.56 -11.58 10.17
N GLY A 105 10.05 -10.36 9.94
CA GLY A 105 9.67 -9.51 8.81
C GLY A 105 10.79 -9.26 7.82
N TYR A 106 10.41 -9.00 6.59
CA TYR A 106 11.30 -8.58 5.52
C TYR A 106 11.32 -7.07 5.45
N TYR A 107 12.49 -6.48 5.71
CA TYR A 107 12.70 -5.03 5.69
C TYR A 107 13.38 -4.65 4.37
N ARG A 108 12.81 -3.65 3.69
CA ARG A 108 13.31 -3.15 2.41
C ARG A 108 13.44 -1.63 2.45
N PRO A 109 14.53 -1.07 1.89
CA PRO A 109 14.61 0.37 1.71
C PRO A 109 13.62 0.83 0.67
N VAL A 110 13.07 2.04 0.85
CA VAL A 110 12.16 2.67 -0.10
C VAL A 110 12.85 2.85 -1.46
N ASP A 111 12.16 2.51 -2.53
CA ASP A 111 12.58 2.70 -3.91
C ASP A 111 11.50 3.45 -4.69
N LEU A 112 11.48 4.76 -4.56
CA LEU A 112 10.45 5.61 -5.16
C LEU A 112 10.46 5.57 -6.68
N GLU A 113 11.60 5.40 -7.32
CA GLU A 113 11.69 5.29 -8.77
C GLU A 113 10.93 4.07 -9.28
N PHE A 114 11.16 2.92 -8.65
CA PHE A 114 10.44 1.70 -8.97
C PHE A 114 8.93 1.83 -8.68
N TYR A 115 8.56 2.36 -7.52
CA TYR A 115 7.13 2.51 -7.15
C TYR A 115 6.40 3.48 -8.08
N ARG A 116 7.05 4.56 -8.52
CA ARG A 116 6.49 5.47 -9.52
C ARG A 116 6.27 4.80 -10.87
N SER A 117 7.16 3.91 -11.28
CA SER A 117 7.00 3.15 -12.53
C SER A 117 5.80 2.21 -12.48
N VAL A 118 5.60 1.53 -11.36
CA VAL A 118 4.41 0.69 -11.12
C VAL A 118 3.15 1.55 -11.08
N ALA A 119 3.17 2.66 -10.34
CA ALA A 119 2.05 3.59 -10.26
C ALA A 119 1.65 4.15 -11.63
N ALA A 120 2.60 4.48 -12.48
CA ALA A 120 2.32 4.96 -13.83
C ALA A 120 1.53 3.94 -14.65
N SER A 121 1.87 2.67 -14.56
CA SER A 121 1.14 1.59 -15.24
C SER A 121 -0.29 1.43 -14.71
N VAL A 122 -0.48 1.52 -13.40
CA VAL A 122 -1.82 1.47 -12.79
C VAL A 122 -2.64 2.68 -13.19
N LYS A 123 -2.07 3.87 -13.13
CA LYS A 123 -2.76 5.13 -13.48
C LYS A 123 -3.17 5.19 -14.94
N GLU A 124 -2.41 4.62 -15.85
CA GLU A 124 -2.78 4.45 -17.24
C GLU A 124 -4.09 3.66 -17.38
N ILE A 125 -4.23 2.58 -16.64
CA ILE A 125 -5.47 1.80 -16.60
C ILE A 125 -6.63 2.63 -16.01
N LEU A 126 -6.38 3.39 -14.96
CA LEU A 126 -7.40 4.25 -14.34
C LEU A 126 -7.89 5.33 -15.30
N HIS A 127 -7.01 5.94 -16.09
CA HIS A 127 -7.36 6.90 -17.11
C HIS A 127 -8.20 6.30 -18.24
N ASP A 128 -8.06 5.01 -18.53
CA ASP A 128 -8.93 4.30 -19.47
C ASP A 128 -10.31 3.98 -18.89
N CYS A 129 -10.45 3.94 -17.58
CA CYS A 129 -11.69 3.59 -16.88
C CYS A 129 -12.64 4.79 -16.66
N ALA A 130 -12.15 6.01 -16.76
CA ALA A 130 -12.91 7.21 -16.45
C ALA A 130 -12.58 8.36 -17.40
N ASP A 131 -13.55 9.26 -17.63
CA ASP A 131 -13.32 10.43 -18.48
C ASP A 131 -12.51 11.52 -17.76
N VAL A 132 -12.65 11.59 -16.44
CA VAL A 132 -11.88 12.51 -15.60
C VAL A 132 -11.22 11.73 -14.47
N VAL A 133 -9.92 11.84 -14.39
CA VAL A 133 -9.10 11.26 -13.31
C VAL A 133 -8.32 12.37 -12.64
N ARG A 134 -8.45 12.46 -11.33
CA ARG A 134 -7.63 13.34 -10.51
C ARG A 134 -6.66 12.50 -9.69
N GLU A 135 -5.40 12.56 -10.07
CA GLU A 135 -4.32 11.93 -9.31
C GLU A 135 -4.01 12.77 -8.07
N VAL A 136 -4.08 12.16 -6.89
CA VAL A 136 -3.86 12.83 -5.60
C VAL A 136 -2.44 12.57 -5.09
N SER A 137 -2.01 11.33 -5.15
CA SER A 137 -0.69 10.87 -4.73
C SER A 137 -0.22 9.71 -5.60
N ILE A 138 0.91 9.12 -5.25
CA ILE A 138 1.47 7.98 -5.99
C ILE A 138 0.52 6.78 -6.02
N ASP A 139 -0.29 6.60 -4.99
CA ASP A 139 -1.17 5.43 -4.78
C ASP A 139 -2.66 5.78 -4.66
N GLU A 140 -3.04 7.02 -4.95
CA GLU A 140 -4.40 7.51 -4.72
C GLU A 140 -4.90 8.38 -5.87
N ALA A 141 -6.12 8.11 -6.32
CA ALA A 141 -6.78 8.87 -7.37
C ALA A 141 -8.30 8.90 -7.20
N TYR A 142 -8.92 9.96 -7.68
CA TYR A 142 -10.37 10.06 -7.86
C TYR A 142 -10.73 9.90 -9.33
N LEU A 143 -11.76 9.08 -9.60
CA LEU A 143 -12.25 8.80 -10.93
C LEU A 143 -13.70 9.26 -11.04
N ASP A 144 -14.00 10.16 -11.95
CA ASP A 144 -15.37 10.51 -12.29
C ASP A 144 -15.88 9.54 -13.37
N VAL A 145 -16.79 8.69 -12.99
CA VAL A 145 -17.38 7.66 -13.86
C VAL A 145 -18.85 7.92 -14.16
N THR A 146 -19.32 9.15 -13.94
CA THR A 146 -20.71 9.55 -14.08
C THR A 146 -21.28 9.14 -15.44
N ASP A 147 -20.57 9.36 -16.52
CA ASP A 147 -21.02 9.08 -17.88
C ASP A 147 -20.78 7.64 -18.32
N ARG A 148 -20.15 6.82 -17.51
CA ARG A 148 -19.80 5.43 -17.81
C ARG A 148 -20.58 4.41 -16.99
N THR A 149 -21.39 4.85 -16.04
CA THR A 149 -22.22 3.96 -15.21
C THR A 149 -23.68 4.39 -15.30
N SER A 150 -24.54 3.41 -15.25
CA SER A 150 -25.98 3.60 -15.04
C SER A 150 -26.38 2.88 -13.75
N TRP A 151 -27.00 3.61 -12.85
CA TRP A 151 -27.60 3.07 -11.63
C TRP A 151 -29.10 3.00 -11.77
#